data_445382e1c0368c2e2f5e554bf008bb08
#
_entry.id   445382e1c0368c2e2f5e554bf008bb08
#
_cell.length_a   1.000
_cell.length_b   1.000
_cell.length_c   1.000
_cell.angle_alpha   90.00
_cell.angle_beta   90.00
_cell.angle_gamma   90.00
#
_symmetry.space_group_name_H-M   'P 1'
#
loop_
_entity.id
_entity.type
_entity.pdbx_description
1 polymer ?
#
loop_
_entity_poly.entity_id
_entity_poly.type
_entity_poly.pdbx_seq_one_letter_code
_entity_poly.pdbx_strand_id
1 'polypeptide(L)'
;HPYLQNNPKTAWIKPIGARHISHVNTTEKQYFANPLIIPLYDIDTNEIVSLQFITSTGKKRPLSGAQSTNYHFVIDGKLPSAFCEGYKTGLAFHHATGHRVVVCFNADMLKDVFKKLAKSDDFIIADNDNALDRNDDFTQKVIISELIIKGRGTGHKAAHEVGSKIYMPT
;
A
#
# COMPACT_ATOMS: atom_id res chain seq x y z
N HIS A 1 11.23 -12.69 2.67
CA HIS A 1 10.72 -12.31 3.98
C HIS A 1 9.34 -12.93 4.21
N PRO A 2 9.04 -13.50 5.41
CA PRO A 2 7.80 -14.24 5.67
C PRO A 2 6.53 -13.46 5.31
N TYR A 3 6.47 -12.16 5.58
CA TYR A 3 5.35 -11.30 5.21
C TYR A 3 4.94 -11.41 3.73
N LEU A 4 5.89 -11.56 2.83
CA LEU A 4 5.62 -11.71 1.40
C LEU A 4 5.31 -13.16 1.02
N GLN A 5 5.85 -14.13 1.77
CA GLN A 5 5.81 -15.56 1.45
C GLN A 5 4.65 -16.31 2.12
N ASN A 6 4.05 -15.76 3.17
CA ASN A 6 3.00 -16.43 3.96
C ASN A 6 1.71 -16.74 3.18
N ASN A 7 1.51 -16.14 2.02
CA ASN A 7 0.40 -16.48 1.13
C ASN A 7 0.94 -17.10 -0.16
N PRO A 8 0.59 -18.36 -0.48
CA PRO A 8 1.06 -19.03 -1.70
C PRO A 8 0.81 -18.23 -2.98
N LYS A 9 -0.31 -17.49 -3.04
CA LYS A 9 -0.63 -16.61 -4.18
C LYS A 9 0.34 -15.43 -4.36
N THR A 10 1.11 -15.08 -3.34
CA THR A 10 2.04 -13.95 -3.35
C THR A 10 3.48 -14.35 -2.99
N ALA A 11 3.76 -15.63 -2.80
CA ALA A 11 5.08 -16.13 -2.41
C ALA A 11 6.17 -15.87 -3.47
N TRP A 12 5.79 -15.68 -4.71
CA TRP A 12 6.66 -15.33 -5.84
C TRP A 12 7.07 -13.84 -5.87
N ILE A 13 6.40 -12.98 -5.07
CA ILE A 13 6.65 -11.55 -5.06
C ILE A 13 8.01 -11.27 -4.40
N LYS A 14 8.87 -10.58 -5.13
CA LYS A 14 10.18 -10.11 -4.62
C LYS A 14 10.07 -8.67 -4.11
N PRO A 15 10.69 -8.33 -2.98
CA PRO A 15 10.72 -6.96 -2.50
C PRO A 15 11.52 -6.06 -3.46
N ILE A 16 11.05 -4.84 -3.65
CA ILE A 16 11.71 -3.80 -4.44
C ILE A 16 11.92 -2.59 -3.52
N GLY A 17 13.13 -2.07 -3.45
CA GLY A 17 13.48 -0.88 -2.67
C GLY A 17 13.39 -1.04 -1.15
N ALA A 18 13.00 -2.20 -0.65
CA ALA A 18 12.99 -2.50 0.78
C ALA A 18 14.29 -3.20 1.23
N ARG A 19 14.60 -3.08 2.51
CA ARG A 19 15.71 -3.77 3.16
C ARG A 19 15.19 -4.82 4.13
N HIS A 20 15.99 -5.86 4.31
CA HIS A 20 15.72 -6.92 5.28
C HIS A 20 16.97 -7.18 6.10
N ILE A 21 16.85 -7.12 7.42
CA ILE A 21 17.94 -7.36 8.35
C ILE A 21 17.46 -8.21 9.53
N SER A 22 18.38 -8.83 10.25
CA SER A 22 18.04 -9.76 11.34
C SER A 22 17.33 -9.08 12.51
N HIS A 23 17.72 -7.85 12.84
CA HIS A 23 17.09 -7.07 13.91
C HIS A 23 17.41 -5.58 13.77
N VAL A 24 16.55 -4.75 14.35
CA VAL A 24 16.70 -3.30 14.48
C VAL A 24 16.38 -2.89 15.90
N ASN A 25 17.25 -2.06 16.48
CA ASN A 25 16.94 -1.24 17.65
C ASN A 25 16.94 0.22 17.22
N THR A 26 15.89 0.94 17.55
CA THR A 26 15.83 2.39 17.30
C THR A 26 16.20 3.16 18.57
N THR A 27 16.55 4.44 18.41
CA THR A 27 16.80 5.35 19.55
C THR A 27 15.57 5.48 20.45
N GLU A 28 14.37 5.35 19.89
CA GLU A 28 13.08 5.35 20.60
C GLU A 28 12.74 3.98 21.24
N LYS A 29 13.73 3.12 21.43
CA LYS A 29 13.58 1.79 22.05
C LYS A 29 12.58 0.87 21.34
N GLN A 30 12.32 1.08 20.06
CA GLN A 30 11.58 0.12 19.26
C GLN A 30 12.53 -1.02 18.87
N TYR A 31 12.11 -2.26 19.16
CA TYR A 31 12.82 -3.46 18.73
C TYR A 31 12.01 -4.22 17.67
N PHE A 32 12.67 -4.58 16.58
CA PHE A 32 12.10 -5.40 15.54
C PHE A 32 13.03 -6.56 15.20
N ALA A 33 12.51 -7.77 15.36
CA ALA A 33 13.19 -8.98 14.90
C ALA A 33 12.84 -9.23 13.44
N ASN A 34 13.84 -9.42 12.60
CA ASN A 34 13.68 -9.80 11.20
C ASN A 34 12.71 -8.89 10.41
N PRO A 35 12.80 -7.56 10.49
CA PRO A 35 11.86 -6.67 9.82
C PRO A 35 12.17 -6.52 8.34
N LEU A 36 11.11 -6.35 7.53
CA LEU A 36 11.20 -5.70 6.23
C LEU A 36 11.10 -4.19 6.44
N ILE A 37 12.07 -3.44 5.96
CA ILE A 37 12.19 -1.99 6.16
C ILE A 37 11.92 -1.29 4.83
N ILE A 38 10.94 -0.39 4.80
CA ILE A 38 10.60 0.41 3.64
C ILE A 38 10.91 1.87 3.94
N PRO A 39 11.76 2.55 3.15
CA PRO A 39 11.99 3.97 3.31
C PRO A 39 10.75 4.76 2.90
N LEU A 40 10.43 5.82 3.64
CA LEU A 40 9.33 6.73 3.37
C LEU A 40 9.94 8.07 2.92
N TYR A 41 9.60 8.47 1.70
CA TYR A 41 10.12 9.69 1.07
C TYR A 41 9.11 10.82 1.20
N ASP A 42 9.57 11.98 1.61
CA ASP A 42 8.74 13.20 1.59
C ASP A 42 8.27 13.51 0.18
N ILE A 43 7.01 13.93 0.05
CA ILE A 43 6.38 14.17 -1.25
C ILE A 43 7.02 15.38 -1.97
N ASP A 44 7.48 16.37 -1.23
CA ASP A 44 8.00 17.62 -1.78
C ASP A 44 9.48 17.59 -2.05
N THR A 45 10.24 17.02 -1.10
CA THR A 45 11.73 17.04 -1.17
C THR A 45 12.32 15.77 -1.75
N ASN A 46 11.54 14.67 -1.76
CA ASN A 46 12.01 13.33 -2.11
C ASN A 46 13.17 12.82 -1.23
N GLU A 47 13.29 13.36 -0.01
CA GLU A 47 14.24 12.88 1.00
C GLU A 47 13.60 11.80 1.87
N ILE A 48 14.41 10.91 2.44
CA ILE A 48 13.92 9.91 3.39
C ILE A 48 13.60 10.62 4.72
N VAL A 49 12.33 10.62 5.09
CA VAL A 49 11.82 11.29 6.31
C VAL A 49 11.32 10.32 7.37
N SER A 50 11.11 9.06 7.01
CA SER A 50 10.67 8.04 7.94
C SER A 50 10.98 6.63 7.40
N LEU A 51 10.67 5.61 8.21
CA LEU A 51 10.76 4.20 7.83
C LEU A 51 9.49 3.48 8.25
N GLN A 52 9.03 2.54 7.45
CA GLN A 52 8.04 1.57 7.87
C GLN A 52 8.69 0.21 8.11
N PHE A 53 8.49 -0.35 9.29
CA PHE A 53 8.89 -1.70 9.64
C PHE A 53 7.71 -2.66 9.48
N ILE A 54 7.92 -3.76 8.78
CA ILE A 54 6.92 -4.82 8.65
C ILE A 54 7.52 -6.09 9.26
N THR A 55 6.88 -6.59 10.31
CA THR A 55 7.32 -7.81 11.01
C THR A 55 7.05 -9.06 10.15
N SER A 56 7.61 -10.19 10.54
CA SER A 56 7.34 -11.50 9.92
C SER A 56 5.86 -11.88 9.95
N THR A 57 5.12 -11.39 10.96
CA THR A 57 3.66 -11.60 11.09
C THR A 57 2.81 -10.59 10.31
N GLY A 58 3.44 -9.62 9.62
CA GLY A 58 2.74 -8.61 8.82
C GLY A 58 2.31 -7.36 9.60
N LYS A 59 2.66 -7.24 10.89
CA LYS A 59 2.40 -6.00 11.65
C LYS A 59 3.26 -4.88 11.09
N LYS A 60 2.62 -3.77 10.73
CA LYS A 60 3.25 -2.56 10.22
C LYS A 60 3.44 -1.56 11.36
N ARG A 61 4.63 -0.97 11.46
CA ARG A 61 4.99 0.02 12.46
C ARG A 61 5.82 1.12 11.82
N PRO A 62 5.44 2.39 11.97
CA PRO A 62 6.29 3.51 11.57
C PRO A 62 7.47 3.66 12.55
N LEU A 63 8.50 4.37 12.12
CA LEU A 63 9.57 4.81 12.99
C LEU A 63 9.02 5.86 13.96
N SER A 64 9.15 5.61 15.29
CA SER A 64 8.71 6.56 16.32
C SER A 64 9.54 7.86 16.25
N GLY A 65 8.87 8.98 16.47
CA GLY A 65 9.49 10.30 16.46
C GLY A 65 9.81 10.86 15.06
N ALA A 66 9.58 10.07 14.00
CA ALA A 66 9.76 10.53 12.62
C ALA A 66 8.47 11.15 12.06
N GLN A 67 8.58 11.73 10.85
CA GLN A 67 7.44 12.30 10.14
C GLN A 67 6.32 11.27 9.95
N SER A 68 5.09 11.67 10.28
CA SER A 68 3.91 10.79 10.28
C SER A 68 2.98 10.99 9.07
N THR A 69 3.20 12.03 8.28
CA THR A 69 2.38 12.41 7.11
C THR A 69 3.26 12.91 5.97
N ASN A 70 2.67 13.19 4.82
CA ASN A 70 3.35 13.80 3.66
C ASN A 70 4.51 12.94 3.09
N TYR A 71 4.33 11.62 3.08
CA TYR A 71 5.33 10.70 2.54
C TYR A 71 4.71 9.65 1.59
N HIS A 72 5.56 9.07 0.77
CA HIS A 72 5.19 8.00 -0.15
C HIS A 72 6.39 7.07 -0.39
N PHE A 73 6.16 6.00 -1.15
CA PHE A 73 7.22 5.15 -1.69
C PHE A 73 6.92 4.81 -3.15
N VAL A 74 7.92 4.80 -4.00
CA VAL A 74 7.76 4.53 -5.43
C VAL A 74 8.42 3.21 -5.81
N ILE A 75 7.69 2.39 -6.55
CA ILE A 75 8.20 1.26 -7.32
C ILE A 75 8.21 1.70 -8.78
N ASP A 76 9.39 1.90 -9.36
CA ASP A 76 9.52 2.38 -10.73
C ASP A 76 8.99 1.37 -11.75
N GLY A 77 8.47 1.89 -12.87
CA GLY A 77 7.89 1.07 -13.93
C GLY A 77 7.30 1.92 -15.05
N LYS A 78 6.53 1.27 -15.93
CA LYS A 78 5.86 1.95 -17.04
C LYS A 78 4.68 2.81 -16.58
N LEU A 79 4.39 3.87 -17.33
CA LEU A 79 3.22 4.72 -17.13
C LEU A 79 1.97 4.11 -17.79
N PRO A 80 0.76 4.50 -17.37
CA PRO A 80 0.43 5.39 -16.24
C PRO A 80 0.78 4.78 -14.89
N SER A 81 0.90 5.64 -13.86
CA SER A 81 1.18 5.21 -12.49
C SER A 81 -0.07 4.68 -11.80
N ALA A 82 0.10 3.64 -11.00
CA ALA A 82 -0.91 3.14 -10.09
C ALA A 82 -0.63 3.61 -8.67
N PHE A 83 -1.65 4.05 -7.94
CA PHE A 83 -1.55 4.46 -6.54
C PHE A 83 -2.26 3.44 -5.66
N CYS A 84 -1.67 3.08 -4.52
CA CYS A 84 -2.26 2.12 -3.59
C CYS A 84 -1.87 2.41 -2.14
N GLU A 85 -2.61 1.82 -1.20
CA GLU A 85 -2.30 1.95 0.23
C GLU A 85 -1.14 1.05 0.65
N GLY A 86 -1.14 -0.21 0.22
CA GLY A 86 -0.28 -1.24 0.77
C GLY A 86 0.96 -1.54 -0.07
N TYR A 87 2.13 -1.63 0.55
CA TYR A 87 3.36 -2.05 -0.14
C TYR A 87 3.23 -3.41 -0.85
N LYS A 88 2.58 -4.41 -0.21
CA LYS A 88 2.39 -5.74 -0.81
C LYS A 88 1.43 -5.70 -2.00
N THR A 89 0.36 -4.93 -1.92
CA THR A 89 -0.58 -4.67 -3.02
C THR A 89 0.15 -4.03 -4.20
N GLY A 90 0.94 -2.99 -3.93
CA GLY A 90 1.75 -2.32 -4.93
C GLY A 90 2.77 -3.24 -5.60
N LEU A 91 3.48 -4.05 -4.84
CA LEU A 91 4.42 -5.04 -5.37
C LEU A 91 3.72 -6.07 -6.27
N ALA A 92 2.59 -6.63 -5.82
CA ALA A 92 1.84 -7.63 -6.58
C ALA A 92 1.38 -7.06 -7.92
N PHE A 93 0.85 -5.85 -7.91
CA PHE A 93 0.41 -5.16 -9.12
C PHE A 93 1.59 -4.86 -10.06
N HIS A 94 2.68 -4.30 -9.53
CA HIS A 94 3.87 -4.02 -10.32
C HIS A 94 4.43 -5.28 -11.00
N HIS A 95 4.59 -6.36 -10.24
CA HIS A 95 5.10 -7.62 -10.79
C HIS A 95 4.19 -8.22 -11.87
N ALA A 96 2.87 -8.08 -11.71
CA ALA A 96 1.91 -8.60 -12.70
C ALA A 96 1.84 -7.75 -13.97
N THR A 97 2.06 -6.44 -13.88
CA THR A 97 1.74 -5.50 -14.96
C THR A 97 2.95 -4.70 -15.47
N GLY A 98 4.00 -4.56 -14.65
CA GLY A 98 5.15 -3.71 -14.91
C GLY A 98 4.90 -2.21 -14.77
N HIS A 99 3.72 -1.79 -14.27
CA HIS A 99 3.42 -0.38 -14.05
C HIS A 99 4.21 0.20 -12.88
N ARG A 100 4.50 1.50 -12.97
CA ARG A 100 4.98 2.30 -11.86
C ARG A 100 3.91 2.33 -10.77
N VAL A 101 4.31 2.16 -9.51
CA VAL A 101 3.37 2.17 -8.38
C VAL A 101 3.82 3.18 -7.32
N VAL A 102 2.89 3.98 -6.86
CA VAL A 102 3.05 4.91 -5.73
C VAL A 102 2.33 4.33 -4.52
N VAL A 103 3.07 3.93 -3.51
CA VAL A 103 2.54 3.37 -2.26
C VAL A 103 2.35 4.50 -1.26
N CYS A 104 1.15 4.63 -0.71
CA CYS A 104 0.72 5.75 0.13
C CYS A 104 0.53 5.38 1.61
N PHE A 105 0.61 4.09 1.95
CA PHE A 105 0.60 3.51 3.31
C PHE A 105 -0.72 3.57 4.09
N ASN A 106 -1.63 4.49 3.82
CA ASN A 106 -2.99 4.52 4.36
C ASN A 106 -3.94 5.33 3.45
N ALA A 107 -5.25 5.27 3.72
CA ALA A 107 -6.28 5.87 2.88
C ALA A 107 -6.24 7.42 2.85
N ASP A 108 -5.92 8.06 3.96
CA ASP A 108 -5.83 9.52 4.02
C ASP A 108 -4.62 10.02 3.22
N MET A 109 -3.48 9.38 3.40
CA MET A 109 -2.28 9.64 2.60
C MET A 109 -2.51 9.36 1.11
N LEU A 110 -3.29 8.33 0.77
CA LEU A 110 -3.62 8.02 -0.63
C LEU A 110 -4.30 9.20 -1.31
N LYS A 111 -5.26 9.86 -0.63
CA LYS A 111 -5.93 11.06 -1.16
C LYS A 111 -4.95 12.21 -1.39
N ASP A 112 -4.13 12.50 -0.39
CA ASP A 112 -3.22 13.65 -0.42
C ASP A 112 -2.11 13.45 -1.45
N VAL A 113 -1.49 12.27 -1.46
CA VAL A 113 -0.44 11.91 -2.42
C VAL A 113 -0.99 11.88 -3.85
N PHE A 114 -2.19 11.31 -4.05
CA PHE A 114 -2.82 11.26 -5.37
C PHE A 114 -3.12 12.67 -5.89
N LYS A 115 -3.77 13.51 -5.09
CA LYS A 115 -4.05 14.91 -5.47
C LYS A 115 -2.80 15.69 -5.86
N LYS A 116 -1.66 15.39 -5.23
CA LYS A 116 -0.42 16.12 -5.42
C LYS A 116 0.44 15.59 -6.55
N LEU A 117 0.49 14.28 -6.76
CA LEU A 117 1.42 13.64 -7.70
C LEU A 117 0.78 13.04 -8.94
N ALA A 118 -0.54 12.80 -8.95
CA ALA A 118 -1.19 12.10 -10.05
C ALA A 118 -1.26 12.95 -11.31
N LYS A 119 -1.10 12.28 -12.47
CA LYS A 119 -1.33 12.81 -13.81
C LYS A 119 -2.68 12.32 -14.35
N SER A 120 -3.12 12.85 -15.48
CA SER A 120 -4.46 12.58 -16.06
C SER A 120 -4.83 11.12 -16.24
N ASP A 121 -3.85 10.26 -16.52
CA ASP A 121 -4.09 8.84 -16.81
C ASP A 121 -3.79 7.92 -15.64
N ASP A 122 -3.23 8.48 -14.55
CA ASP A 122 -2.92 7.71 -13.34
C ASP A 122 -4.21 7.24 -12.65
N PHE A 123 -4.12 6.15 -11.92
CA PHE A 123 -5.29 5.49 -11.33
C PHE A 123 -4.99 4.91 -9.95
N ILE A 124 -6.05 4.57 -9.21
CA ILE A 124 -5.96 3.98 -7.89
C ILE A 124 -6.29 2.49 -7.94
N ILE A 125 -5.47 1.69 -7.25
CA ILE A 125 -5.76 0.31 -6.89
C ILE A 125 -6.25 0.32 -5.45
N ALA A 126 -7.55 0.09 -5.26
CA ALA A 126 -8.13 0.00 -3.93
C ALA A 126 -7.92 -1.41 -3.37
N ASP A 127 -7.49 -1.49 -2.10
CA ASP A 127 -7.53 -2.74 -1.37
C ASP A 127 -8.99 -3.21 -1.26
N ASN A 128 -9.23 -4.49 -1.55
CA ASN A 128 -10.54 -5.08 -1.39
C ASN A 128 -10.74 -5.46 0.10
N ASP A 129 -10.62 -4.47 0.96
CA ASP A 129 -10.93 -4.58 2.39
C ASP A 129 -12.44 -4.59 2.54
N ASN A 130 -13.06 -5.67 2.07
CA ASN A 130 -14.38 -5.97 2.53
C ASN A 130 -14.27 -6.28 4.04
N ALA A 131 -14.41 -5.24 4.84
CA ALA A 131 -14.80 -5.36 6.23
C ALA A 131 -16.25 -5.90 6.30
N LEU A 132 -16.52 -6.89 5.47
CA LEU A 132 -17.72 -7.67 5.52
C LEU A 132 -17.42 -8.78 6.48
N ASP A 133 -18.21 -8.79 7.54
CA ASP A 133 -18.33 -9.94 8.40
C ASP A 133 -18.40 -11.18 7.51
N ARG A 134 -17.38 -12.04 7.58
CA ARG A 134 -17.21 -13.19 6.67
C ARG A 134 -18.35 -14.20 6.72
N ASN A 135 -19.39 -13.91 7.50
CA ASN A 135 -20.56 -14.73 7.76
C ASN A 135 -21.84 -14.25 7.07
N ASP A 136 -21.79 -13.20 6.24
CA ASP A 136 -22.98 -12.71 5.54
C ASP A 136 -22.97 -13.11 4.06
N ASP A 137 -23.69 -14.18 3.74
CA ASP A 137 -23.84 -14.74 2.39
C ASP A 137 -24.55 -13.77 1.40
N PHE A 138 -25.35 -12.86 1.93
CA PHE A 138 -25.99 -11.79 1.15
C PHE A 138 -24.98 -10.80 0.60
N THR A 139 -23.97 -10.51 1.38
CA THR A 139 -22.93 -9.55 1.05
C THR A 139 -21.99 -10.05 -0.06
N GLN A 140 -21.75 -11.36 -0.15
CA GLN A 140 -20.94 -11.93 -1.24
C GLN A 140 -21.62 -11.83 -2.61
N LYS A 141 -22.93 -11.88 -2.70
CA LYS A 141 -23.68 -11.79 -3.97
C LYS A 141 -23.81 -10.35 -4.50
N VAL A 142 -23.90 -9.39 -3.61
CA VAL A 142 -23.95 -7.96 -3.96
C VAL A 142 -22.57 -7.43 -4.42
N ILE A 143 -21.51 -8.10 -4.03
CA ILE A 143 -20.13 -7.74 -4.29
C ILE A 143 -19.81 -7.65 -5.79
N ILE A 144 -20.35 -8.49 -6.65
CA ILE A 144 -19.91 -8.56 -8.05
C ILE A 144 -20.52 -7.48 -8.94
N SER A 145 -21.73 -7.00 -8.65
CA SER A 145 -22.42 -6.02 -9.48
C SER A 145 -22.44 -4.58 -8.96
N GLU A 146 -22.41 -4.40 -7.63
CA GLU A 146 -22.50 -3.06 -7.01
C GLU A 146 -21.18 -2.55 -6.41
N LEU A 147 -20.20 -3.41 -6.19
CA LEU A 147 -18.88 -3.01 -5.65
C LEU A 147 -18.05 -2.18 -6.61
N ILE A 148 -18.27 -2.34 -7.90
CA ILE A 148 -17.70 -1.44 -8.92
C ILE A 148 -18.27 -0.02 -8.75
N ILE A 149 -19.43 0.14 -8.13
CA ILE A 149 -20.17 1.41 -8.06
C ILE A 149 -20.23 2.00 -6.62
N LYS A 150 -20.15 1.19 -5.57
CA LYS A 150 -20.38 1.67 -4.18
C LYS A 150 -19.30 1.31 -3.18
N GLY A 151 -18.08 1.02 -3.63
CA GLY A 151 -16.93 0.59 -2.81
C GLY A 151 -17.00 0.92 -1.33
N ARG A 152 -16.95 -0.10 -0.50
CA ARG A 152 -17.15 0.01 0.94
C ARG A 152 -15.86 0.10 1.74
N GLY A 153 -14.70 -0.16 1.14
CA GLY A 153 -13.39 -0.04 1.78
C GLY A 153 -12.89 1.41 1.87
N THR A 154 -11.98 1.68 2.81
CA THR A 154 -11.39 3.01 3.02
C THR A 154 -10.64 3.51 1.79
N GLY A 155 -9.87 2.66 1.14
CA GLY A 155 -9.15 2.99 -0.10
C GLY A 155 -10.07 3.29 -1.26
N HIS A 156 -11.20 2.60 -1.37
CA HIS A 156 -12.20 2.88 -2.40
C HIS A 156 -12.88 4.23 -2.18
N LYS A 157 -13.24 4.58 -0.93
CA LYS A 157 -13.77 5.90 -0.60
C LYS A 157 -12.77 6.99 -0.94
N ALA A 158 -11.50 6.80 -0.58
CA ALA A 158 -10.42 7.73 -0.90
C ALA A 158 -10.29 7.96 -2.40
N ALA A 159 -10.34 6.90 -3.21
CA ALA A 159 -10.27 7.00 -4.66
C ALA A 159 -11.47 7.73 -5.27
N HIS A 160 -12.67 7.49 -4.77
CA HIS A 160 -13.89 8.15 -5.22
C HIS A 160 -13.87 9.67 -4.90
N GLU A 161 -13.39 10.05 -3.71
CA GLU A 161 -13.26 11.44 -3.29
C GLU A 161 -12.30 12.27 -4.17
N VAL A 162 -11.32 11.64 -4.80
CA VAL A 162 -10.37 12.30 -5.71
C VAL A 162 -10.74 12.15 -7.18
N GLY A 163 -11.88 11.52 -7.50
CA GLY A 163 -12.37 11.38 -8.88
C GLY A 163 -11.51 10.47 -9.77
N SER A 164 -10.75 9.55 -9.18
CA SER A 164 -9.86 8.65 -9.91
C SER A 164 -10.58 7.47 -10.55
N LYS A 165 -10.00 6.93 -11.62
CA LYS A 165 -10.30 5.57 -12.07
C LYS A 165 -9.87 4.57 -11.00
N ILE A 166 -10.73 3.62 -10.66
CA ILE A 166 -10.52 2.67 -9.58
C ILE A 166 -10.40 1.26 -10.17
N TYR A 167 -9.36 0.56 -9.80
CA TYR A 167 -9.18 -0.86 -10.09
C TYR A 167 -9.12 -1.64 -8.79
N MET A 168 -9.91 -2.70 -8.69
CA MET A 168 -9.86 -3.63 -7.56
C MET A 168 -9.29 -4.96 -8.05
N PRO A 169 -8.26 -5.50 -7.40
CA PRO A 169 -7.79 -6.84 -7.72
C PRO A 169 -8.86 -7.87 -7.33
N THR A 170 -9.13 -8.79 -8.24
CA THR A 170 -10.00 -9.95 -8.03
C THR A 170 -9.34 -11.02 -7.17
#